data_cd928e62f9a7e0ebe3a1a08c0018b5e2
#
_entry.id   cd928e62f9a7e0ebe3a1a08c0018b5e2
#
_cell.length_a   1.000
_cell.length_b   1.000
_cell.length_c   1.000
_cell.angle_alpha   90.00
_cell.angle_beta   90.00
_cell.angle_gamma   90.00
#
_symmetry.space_group_name_H-M   'P 1'
#
loop_
_entity.id
_entity.type
_entity.pdbx_description
1 polymer ?
#
loop_
_entity_poly.entity_id
_entity_poly.type
_entity_poly.pdbx_seq_one_letter_code
_entity_poly.pdbx_strand_id
1 'polypeptide(L)'
;MKLKYYSVLSLCVLGGLLSTPASVWAAQQTEITISSASVLNPSAVEVVFSNQQRMTLDFYGENIFRMFQDNQGGIVRDPQASPEAQILVDRPRKEVGELSLTDKDGVITISTARIQIEMDKRTSLFKITDKIRQKVVVESARPVDFMEKQVCLSLKAHDNEYFYGGGVQNGRFSHKGKSIRIVNTNQWTDGGVASPTPFYWSTEG
;
A
#
# COMPACT_ATOMS: atom_id res chain seq x y z
N MET A 1 -13.77 16.38 23.67
CA MET A 1 -13.38 15.12 23.05
C MET A 1 -11.94 15.29 22.54
N LYS A 2 -10.95 14.72 23.23
CA LYS A 2 -9.53 14.91 22.90
C LYS A 2 -9.19 13.90 21.79
N LEU A 3 -8.88 14.38 20.59
CA LEU A 3 -8.29 13.56 19.53
C LEU A 3 -6.92 13.06 20.01
N LYS A 4 -6.78 11.77 20.22
CA LYS A 4 -5.48 11.15 20.41
C LYS A 4 -4.87 10.88 19.03
N TYR A 5 -3.69 11.41 18.81
CA TYR A 5 -2.90 11.13 17.62
C TYR A 5 -2.38 9.69 17.66
N TYR A 6 -2.69 8.92 16.63
CA TYR A 6 -2.26 7.53 16.51
C TYR A 6 -0.88 7.46 15.84
N SER A 7 -0.08 6.48 16.25
CA SER A 7 1.21 6.25 15.60
C SER A 7 1.01 5.78 14.17
N VAL A 8 1.62 6.47 13.23
CA VAL A 8 1.57 6.14 11.81
C VAL A 8 2.69 5.16 11.50
N LEU A 9 2.35 3.97 10.98
CA LEU A 9 3.34 3.07 10.41
C LEU A 9 3.63 3.55 8.98
N SER A 10 4.81 4.13 8.77
CA SER A 10 5.28 4.52 7.44
C SER A 10 6.25 3.49 6.92
N LEU A 11 5.88 2.81 5.84
CA LEU A 11 6.77 1.89 5.13
C LEU A 11 7.42 2.66 3.98
N CYS A 12 8.64 3.16 4.24
CA CYS A 12 9.46 3.78 3.20
C CYS A 12 10.55 2.80 2.75
N VAL A 13 10.49 2.38 1.49
CA VAL A 13 11.57 1.59 0.87
C VAL A 13 12.61 2.58 0.35
N LEU A 14 13.70 2.75 1.08
CA LEU A 14 14.81 3.66 0.75
C LEU A 14 15.87 2.94 -0.06
N GLY A 15 16.05 3.37 -1.29
CA GLY A 15 17.28 3.14 -2.05
C GLY A 15 18.20 4.37 -1.94
N GLY A 16 19.28 4.28 -1.14
CA GLY A 16 20.39 5.24 -1.14
C GLY A 16 20.39 6.32 -0.07
N LEU A 17 21.53 6.40 0.60
CA LEU A 17 21.93 7.31 1.69
C LEU A 17 21.57 8.79 1.48
N LEU A 18 20.88 9.38 2.49
CA LEU A 18 21.16 10.69 3.10
C LEU A 18 20.11 10.90 4.21
N SER A 19 20.58 11.06 5.43
CA SER A 19 19.76 11.38 6.61
C SER A 19 19.35 12.86 6.56
N THR A 20 18.09 13.14 6.25
CA THR A 20 17.50 14.45 6.45
C THR A 20 16.57 14.41 7.66
N PRO A 21 16.58 15.44 8.53
CA PRO A 21 15.75 15.46 9.73
C PRO A 21 14.25 15.53 9.38
N ALA A 22 13.44 14.88 10.21
CA ALA A 22 11.99 14.74 10.05
C ALA A 22 11.19 16.06 9.93
N SER A 23 11.81 17.20 10.19
CA SER A 23 11.19 18.53 10.14
C SER A 23 11.00 19.10 8.73
N VAL A 24 11.64 18.53 7.70
CA VAL A 24 11.53 19.01 6.31
C VAL A 24 10.26 18.51 5.61
N TRP A 25 9.62 17.49 6.14
CA TRP A 25 8.47 16.82 5.51
C TRP A 25 7.12 17.53 5.70
N ALA A 26 7.06 18.58 6.51
CA ALA A 26 5.81 19.28 6.81
C ALA A 26 5.50 20.45 5.84
N ALA A 27 6.42 20.82 4.97
CA ALA A 27 6.25 21.95 4.06
C ALA A 27 6.01 21.46 2.62
N GLN A 28 4.79 21.69 2.11
CA GLN A 28 4.30 21.48 0.75
C GLN A 28 3.73 20.09 0.39
N GLN A 29 2.73 19.63 1.13
CA GLN A 29 1.73 18.77 0.50
C GLN A 29 0.69 19.68 -0.17
N THR A 30 0.87 19.96 -1.45
CA THR A 30 -0.27 20.32 -2.30
C THR A 30 -1.29 19.21 -2.14
N GLU A 31 -2.54 19.55 -1.79
CA GLU A 31 -3.61 18.56 -1.66
C GLU A 31 -3.79 17.87 -3.03
N ILE A 32 -3.27 16.66 -3.14
CA ILE A 32 -3.44 15.83 -4.33
C ILE A 32 -4.83 15.24 -4.25
N THR A 33 -5.69 15.63 -5.18
CA THR A 33 -7.06 15.14 -5.29
C THR A 33 -7.17 14.09 -6.39
N ILE A 34 -8.24 13.27 -6.38
CA ILE A 34 -8.52 12.33 -7.47
C ILE A 34 -9.38 13.04 -8.52
N SER A 35 -8.89 13.07 -9.75
CA SER A 35 -9.60 13.65 -10.90
C SER A 35 -10.62 12.67 -11.47
N SER A 36 -10.21 11.43 -11.72
CA SER A 36 -11.09 10.41 -12.31
C SER A 36 -10.64 9.00 -11.95
N ALA A 37 -11.54 8.04 -12.17
CA ALA A 37 -11.18 6.61 -12.18
C ALA A 37 -11.91 5.91 -13.32
N SER A 38 -11.29 4.87 -13.88
CA SER A 38 -11.84 4.09 -14.99
C SER A 38 -11.42 2.62 -14.90
N VAL A 39 -12.30 1.74 -15.35
CA VAL A 39 -11.98 0.30 -15.50
C VAL A 39 -11.14 0.11 -16.75
N LEU A 40 -9.95 -0.44 -16.61
CA LEU A 40 -9.06 -0.74 -17.73
C LEU A 40 -9.38 -2.09 -18.38
N ASN A 41 -9.69 -3.08 -17.55
CA ASN A 41 -10.07 -4.43 -17.96
C ASN A 41 -10.81 -5.12 -16.79
N PRO A 42 -11.32 -6.37 -16.94
CA PRO A 42 -12.08 -7.03 -15.89
C PRO A 42 -11.36 -7.23 -14.54
N SER A 43 -10.06 -6.96 -14.46
CA SER A 43 -9.27 -7.10 -13.22
C SER A 43 -8.49 -5.84 -12.84
N ALA A 44 -8.68 -4.71 -13.52
CA ALA A 44 -7.89 -3.52 -13.21
C ALA A 44 -8.66 -2.21 -13.32
N VAL A 45 -8.37 -1.30 -12.39
CA VAL A 45 -8.88 0.07 -12.34
C VAL A 45 -7.71 1.04 -12.34
N GLU A 46 -7.81 2.09 -13.15
CA GLU A 46 -6.90 3.23 -13.14
C GLU A 46 -7.53 4.39 -12.36
N VAL A 47 -6.74 5.03 -11.52
CA VAL A 47 -7.09 6.26 -10.81
C VAL A 47 -6.11 7.35 -11.26
N VAL A 48 -6.64 8.49 -11.69
CA VAL A 48 -5.88 9.65 -12.15
C VAL A 48 -5.98 10.76 -11.10
N PHE A 49 -4.84 11.28 -10.68
CA PHE A 49 -4.75 12.36 -9.71
C PHE A 49 -4.67 13.74 -10.38
N SER A 50 -4.92 14.79 -9.60
CA SER A 50 -4.90 16.19 -10.07
C SER A 50 -3.52 16.63 -10.61
N ASN A 51 -2.45 16.01 -10.13
CA ASN A 51 -1.08 16.23 -10.60
C ASN A 51 -0.70 15.37 -11.83
N GLN A 52 -1.68 14.74 -12.49
CA GLN A 52 -1.51 13.85 -13.63
C GLN A 52 -0.84 12.51 -13.34
N GLN A 53 -0.50 12.23 -12.09
CA GLN A 53 -0.06 10.90 -11.71
C GLN A 53 -1.19 9.88 -11.90
N ARG A 54 -0.83 8.66 -12.27
CA ARG A 54 -1.75 7.56 -12.49
C ARG A 54 -1.39 6.40 -11.58
N MET A 55 -2.39 5.86 -10.90
CA MET A 55 -2.25 4.69 -10.07
C MET A 55 -3.16 3.59 -10.61
N THR A 56 -2.61 2.41 -10.80
CA THR A 56 -3.38 1.23 -11.18
C THR A 56 -3.60 0.33 -9.97
N LEU A 57 -4.86 -0.05 -9.74
CA LEU A 57 -5.24 -1.15 -8.87
C LEU A 57 -5.44 -2.37 -9.74
N ASP A 58 -4.54 -3.35 -9.62
CA ASP A 58 -4.49 -4.54 -10.46
C ASP A 58 -4.77 -5.78 -9.60
N PHE A 59 -5.90 -6.43 -9.84
CA PHE A 59 -6.42 -7.53 -9.04
C PHE A 59 -5.91 -8.87 -9.54
N TYR A 60 -5.39 -9.68 -8.63
CA TYR A 60 -4.96 -11.07 -8.83
C TYR A 60 -5.99 -12.07 -8.30
N GLY A 61 -7.06 -11.58 -7.71
CA GLY A 61 -8.18 -12.32 -7.15
C GLY A 61 -9.11 -11.37 -6.41
N GLU A 62 -10.17 -11.89 -5.82
CA GLU A 62 -11.25 -11.10 -5.21
C GLU A 62 -10.81 -10.23 -4.01
N ASN A 63 -9.69 -10.56 -3.37
CA ASN A 63 -9.14 -9.85 -2.21
C ASN A 63 -7.61 -9.67 -2.27
N ILE A 64 -7.01 -9.87 -3.42
CA ILE A 64 -5.57 -9.70 -3.65
C ILE A 64 -5.40 -8.73 -4.80
N PHE A 65 -4.76 -7.61 -4.54
CA PHE A 65 -4.44 -6.63 -5.57
C PHE A 65 -3.12 -5.92 -5.26
N ARG A 66 -2.53 -5.34 -6.26
CA ARG A 66 -1.40 -4.41 -6.11
C ARG A 66 -1.84 -3.00 -6.48
N MET A 67 -1.24 -2.02 -5.82
CA MET A 67 -1.30 -0.62 -6.24
C MET A 67 0.08 -0.22 -6.76
N PHE A 68 0.14 0.35 -7.94
CA PHE A 68 1.39 0.83 -8.51
C PHE A 68 1.15 2.08 -9.34
N GLN A 69 2.19 2.90 -9.46
CA GLN A 69 2.17 4.04 -10.37
C GLN A 69 2.52 3.57 -11.78
N ASP A 70 1.70 3.95 -12.75
CA ASP A 70 1.99 3.77 -14.17
C ASP A 70 1.87 5.12 -14.89
N ASN A 71 3.01 5.76 -15.12
CA ASN A 71 3.06 7.07 -15.78
C ASN A 71 2.60 7.04 -17.24
N GLN A 72 2.58 5.86 -17.87
CA GLN A 72 2.09 5.69 -19.23
C GLN A 72 0.57 5.47 -19.27
N GLY A 73 0.01 4.87 -18.20
CA GLY A 73 -1.42 4.60 -18.05
C GLY A 73 -2.02 3.63 -19.09
N GLY A 74 -3.28 3.28 -18.88
CA GLY A 74 -4.10 2.59 -19.88
C GLY A 74 -3.79 1.11 -20.11
N ILE A 75 -2.68 0.59 -19.63
CA ILE A 75 -2.27 -0.81 -19.84
C ILE A 75 -1.76 -1.39 -18.52
N VAL A 76 -2.25 -2.57 -18.16
CA VAL A 76 -1.71 -3.33 -17.04
C VAL A 76 -0.46 -4.09 -17.51
N ARG A 77 0.66 -3.84 -16.85
CA ARG A 77 1.93 -4.52 -17.13
C ARG A 77 2.31 -5.39 -15.95
N ASP A 78 2.66 -6.63 -16.23
CA ASP A 78 3.22 -7.49 -15.20
C ASP A 78 4.66 -7.01 -14.87
N PRO A 79 5.04 -6.99 -13.58
CA PRO A 79 6.40 -6.66 -13.20
C PRO A 79 7.34 -7.73 -13.77
N GLN A 80 8.39 -7.26 -14.42
CA GLN A 80 9.45 -8.11 -14.94
C GLN A 80 10.60 -8.12 -13.92
N ALA A 81 11.01 -9.30 -13.47
CA ALA A 81 12.22 -9.44 -12.67
C ALA A 81 13.45 -9.40 -13.57
N SER A 82 14.51 -8.72 -13.13
CA SER A 82 15.80 -8.73 -13.83
C SER A 82 16.93 -8.93 -12.80
N PRO A 83 17.66 -10.04 -12.84
CA PRO A 83 17.49 -11.19 -13.72
C PRO A 83 16.17 -11.93 -13.44
N GLU A 84 15.74 -12.73 -14.41
CA GLU A 84 14.51 -13.50 -14.28
C GLU A 84 14.56 -14.40 -13.04
N ALA A 85 13.59 -14.17 -12.13
CA ALA A 85 13.53 -14.94 -10.90
C ALA A 85 12.69 -16.20 -11.13
N GLN A 86 13.34 -17.33 -11.30
CA GLN A 86 12.69 -18.64 -11.51
C GLN A 86 11.91 -19.17 -10.28
N ILE A 87 11.96 -18.47 -9.17
CA ILE A 87 11.17 -18.77 -7.98
C ILE A 87 9.71 -18.29 -8.08
N LEU A 88 9.40 -17.41 -9.03
CA LEU A 88 8.03 -17.00 -9.31
C LEU A 88 7.35 -18.09 -10.12
N VAL A 89 6.37 -18.71 -9.52
CA VAL A 89 5.53 -19.68 -10.24
C VAL A 89 4.58 -18.88 -11.13
N ASP A 90 4.70 -19.09 -12.44
CA ASP A 90 3.73 -18.58 -13.41
C ASP A 90 2.40 -19.33 -13.20
N ARG A 91 1.52 -18.70 -12.44
CA ARG A 91 0.16 -19.19 -12.23
C ARG A 91 -0.80 -18.23 -12.92
N PRO A 92 -1.78 -18.75 -13.67
CA PRO A 92 -2.80 -17.87 -14.22
C PRO A 92 -3.46 -17.09 -13.07
N ARG A 93 -3.70 -15.81 -13.30
CA ARG A 93 -4.45 -14.96 -12.36
C ARG A 93 -5.81 -15.59 -12.13
N LYS A 94 -6.30 -15.54 -10.90
CA LYS A 94 -7.68 -15.87 -10.63
C LYS A 94 -8.54 -14.76 -11.24
N GLU A 95 -9.54 -15.16 -11.99
CA GLU A 95 -10.52 -14.20 -12.50
C GLU A 95 -11.20 -13.48 -11.34
N VAL A 96 -11.37 -12.19 -11.48
CA VAL A 96 -12.25 -11.39 -10.64
C VAL A 96 -13.64 -11.49 -11.27
N GLY A 97 -14.56 -12.14 -10.57
CA GLY A 97 -15.88 -12.40 -11.12
C GLY A 97 -16.69 -11.13 -11.39
N GLU A 98 -16.63 -10.18 -10.49
CA GLU A 98 -17.36 -8.91 -10.59
C GLU A 98 -16.48 -7.75 -10.08
N LEU A 99 -15.81 -7.07 -10.99
CA LEU A 99 -15.16 -5.80 -10.68
C LEU A 99 -16.10 -4.65 -11.05
N SER A 100 -16.55 -3.90 -10.06
CA SER A 100 -17.40 -2.72 -10.27
C SER A 100 -16.70 -1.45 -9.81
N LEU A 101 -17.01 -0.36 -10.50
CA LEU A 101 -16.52 0.99 -10.21
C LEU A 101 -17.72 1.94 -10.17
N THR A 102 -17.84 2.72 -9.11
CA THR A 102 -18.78 3.84 -9.03
C THR A 102 -18.07 5.10 -8.58
N ASP A 103 -18.48 6.26 -9.14
CA ASP A 103 -18.04 7.59 -8.74
C ASP A 103 -19.28 8.39 -8.34
N LYS A 104 -19.49 8.53 -7.04
CA LYS A 104 -20.68 9.18 -6.50
C LYS A 104 -20.36 9.96 -5.24
N ASP A 105 -20.95 11.13 -5.11
CA ASP A 105 -20.88 12.00 -3.92
C ASP A 105 -19.42 12.28 -3.45
N GLY A 106 -18.49 12.38 -4.41
CA GLY A 106 -17.07 12.64 -4.12
C GLY A 106 -16.28 11.42 -3.65
N VAL A 107 -16.86 10.23 -3.74
CA VAL A 107 -16.21 8.96 -3.39
C VAL A 107 -16.17 8.02 -4.59
N ILE A 108 -14.99 7.51 -4.88
CA ILE A 108 -14.81 6.41 -5.82
C ILE A 108 -14.89 5.11 -5.03
N THR A 109 -15.79 4.22 -5.44
CA THR A 109 -15.93 2.88 -4.86
C THR A 109 -15.58 1.83 -5.89
N ILE A 110 -14.59 1.01 -5.57
CA ILE A 110 -14.15 -0.16 -6.34
C ILE A 110 -14.53 -1.39 -5.55
N SER A 111 -15.29 -2.30 -6.13
CA SER A 111 -15.80 -3.46 -5.40
C SER A 111 -15.60 -4.75 -6.19
N THR A 112 -15.19 -5.80 -5.47
CA THR A 112 -15.20 -7.20 -5.89
C THR A 112 -16.24 -7.97 -5.07
N ALA A 113 -16.33 -9.28 -5.24
CA ALA A 113 -17.16 -10.12 -4.38
C ALA A 113 -16.70 -10.12 -2.91
N ARG A 114 -15.41 -9.88 -2.64
CA ARG A 114 -14.81 -10.00 -1.30
C ARG A 114 -14.49 -8.70 -0.61
N ILE A 115 -14.04 -7.70 -1.34
CA ILE A 115 -13.61 -6.41 -0.77
C ILE A 115 -14.29 -5.23 -1.45
N GLN A 116 -14.35 -4.13 -0.70
CA GLN A 116 -14.73 -2.82 -1.19
C GLN A 116 -13.63 -1.83 -0.85
N ILE A 117 -13.16 -1.08 -1.84
CA ILE A 117 -12.19 0.00 -1.69
C ILE A 117 -12.92 1.30 -1.94
N GLU A 118 -12.95 2.18 -0.95
CA GLU A 118 -13.52 3.51 -1.07
C GLU A 118 -12.39 4.55 -1.03
N MET A 119 -12.38 5.47 -1.99
CA MET A 119 -11.39 6.53 -2.11
C MET A 119 -12.09 7.88 -2.12
N ASP A 120 -11.78 8.73 -1.16
CA ASP A 120 -12.27 10.10 -1.10
C ASP A 120 -11.53 10.96 -2.14
N LYS A 121 -12.27 11.58 -3.06
CA LYS A 121 -11.68 12.33 -4.19
C LYS A 121 -10.95 13.57 -3.74
N ARG A 122 -11.39 14.21 -2.68
CA ARG A 122 -10.82 15.45 -2.18
C ARG A 122 -9.53 15.22 -1.41
N THR A 123 -9.49 14.19 -0.59
CA THR A 123 -8.34 13.91 0.31
C THR A 123 -7.42 12.84 -0.24
N SER A 124 -7.82 12.10 -1.27
CA SER A 124 -7.13 10.91 -1.80
C SER A 124 -6.88 9.82 -0.74
N LEU A 125 -7.60 9.88 0.38
CA LEU A 125 -7.56 8.84 1.39
C LEU A 125 -8.41 7.64 0.93
N PHE A 126 -8.01 6.45 1.35
CA PHE A 126 -8.77 5.25 1.05
C PHE A 126 -8.99 4.38 2.28
N LYS A 127 -10.03 3.57 2.21
CA LYS A 127 -10.29 2.47 3.15
C LYS A 127 -10.67 1.21 2.39
N ILE A 128 -10.33 0.06 2.96
CA ILE A 128 -10.66 -1.25 2.42
C ILE A 128 -11.52 -1.97 3.44
N THR A 129 -12.68 -2.43 2.99
CA THR A 129 -13.63 -3.19 3.80
C THR A 129 -13.68 -4.64 3.30
N ASP A 130 -13.54 -5.61 4.19
CA ASP A 130 -13.87 -7.01 3.94
C ASP A 130 -15.41 -7.12 3.96
N LYS A 131 -16.00 -7.42 2.81
CA LYS A 131 -17.46 -7.52 2.64
C LYS A 131 -18.05 -8.74 3.35
N ILE A 132 -17.27 -9.79 3.55
CA ILE A 132 -17.73 -11.02 4.22
C ILE A 132 -17.81 -10.80 5.73
N ARG A 133 -16.75 -10.18 6.29
CA ARG A 133 -16.69 -9.89 7.72
C ARG A 133 -17.35 -8.57 8.12
N GLN A 134 -17.75 -7.74 7.16
CA GLN A 134 -18.30 -6.39 7.36
C GLN A 134 -17.36 -5.52 8.22
N LYS A 135 -16.04 -5.66 8.00
CA LYS A 135 -15.00 -4.99 8.78
C LYS A 135 -14.08 -4.19 7.88
N VAL A 136 -13.76 -2.96 8.30
CA VAL A 136 -12.65 -2.19 7.69
C VAL A 136 -11.35 -2.87 8.10
N VAL A 137 -10.57 -3.32 7.12
CA VAL A 137 -9.29 -4.03 7.34
C VAL A 137 -8.09 -3.14 7.09
N VAL A 138 -8.24 -2.09 6.26
CA VAL A 138 -7.18 -1.12 5.98
C VAL A 138 -7.80 0.27 5.88
N GLU A 139 -7.16 1.25 6.48
CA GLU A 139 -7.49 2.66 6.32
C GLU A 139 -6.22 3.49 6.19
N SER A 140 -6.12 4.29 5.13
CA SER A 140 -4.98 5.17 4.95
C SER A 140 -5.01 6.35 5.91
N ALA A 141 -3.85 6.72 6.46
CA ALA A 141 -3.67 7.92 7.27
C ALA A 141 -3.25 9.12 6.42
N ARG A 142 -2.70 8.86 5.23
CA ARG A 142 -2.29 9.85 4.22
C ARG A 142 -2.55 9.29 2.83
N PRO A 143 -2.60 10.12 1.78
CA PRO A 143 -2.55 9.67 0.40
C PRO A 143 -1.33 8.78 0.14
N VAL A 144 -1.45 7.87 -0.80
CA VAL A 144 -0.27 7.14 -1.31
C VAL A 144 0.62 8.16 -2.01
N ASP A 145 1.89 8.18 -1.63
CA ASP A 145 2.86 9.11 -2.21
C ASP A 145 3.84 8.35 -3.11
N PHE A 146 3.76 8.63 -4.41
CA PHE A 146 4.64 8.06 -5.43
C PHE A 146 5.72 9.08 -5.77
N MET A 147 6.91 8.87 -5.25
CA MET A 147 8.10 9.66 -5.55
C MET A 147 8.95 8.95 -6.61
N GLU A 148 9.92 9.65 -7.20
CA GLU A 148 10.77 9.11 -8.28
C GLU A 148 11.41 7.75 -7.97
N LYS A 149 11.84 7.53 -6.72
CA LYS A 149 12.59 6.32 -6.31
C LYS A 149 11.99 5.59 -5.12
N GLN A 150 10.83 5.98 -4.66
CA GLN A 150 10.17 5.37 -3.49
C GLN A 150 8.67 5.53 -3.54
N VAL A 151 7.98 4.64 -2.86
CA VAL A 151 6.55 4.74 -2.59
C VAL A 151 6.34 4.78 -1.09
N CYS A 152 5.55 5.74 -0.62
CA CYS A 152 5.15 5.85 0.78
C CYS A 152 3.67 5.48 0.94
N LEU A 153 3.41 4.50 1.80
CA LEU A 153 2.08 4.11 2.22
C LEU A 153 1.96 4.29 3.73
N SER A 154 1.03 5.14 4.16
CA SER A 154 0.77 5.40 5.59
C SER A 154 -0.61 4.89 5.95
N LEU A 155 -0.68 3.95 6.88
CA LEU A 155 -1.91 3.33 7.34
C LEU A 155 -2.21 3.70 8.79
N LYS A 156 -3.49 3.74 9.15
CA LYS A 156 -3.93 3.85 10.53
C LYS A 156 -3.73 2.52 11.24
N ALA A 157 -3.26 2.58 12.47
CA ALA A 157 -3.11 1.43 13.35
C ALA A 157 -3.97 1.61 14.59
N HIS A 158 -4.49 0.52 15.15
CA HIS A 158 -5.23 0.51 16.40
C HIS A 158 -4.31 0.43 17.61
N ASP A 159 -4.74 0.95 18.76
CA ASP A 159 -3.93 0.98 19.99
C ASP A 159 -3.44 -0.42 20.42
N ASN A 160 -4.27 -1.45 20.21
CA ASN A 160 -3.95 -2.83 20.57
C ASN A 160 -3.47 -3.68 19.38
N GLU A 161 -3.18 -3.05 18.25
CA GLU A 161 -2.66 -3.75 17.08
C GLU A 161 -1.15 -3.98 17.18
N TYR A 162 -0.72 -5.19 16.91
CA TYR A 162 0.67 -5.61 16.90
C TYR A 162 1.07 -6.06 15.51
N PHE A 163 2.30 -5.77 15.12
CA PHE A 163 2.83 -6.00 13.78
C PHE A 163 3.98 -7.00 13.82
N TYR A 164 3.98 -7.92 12.88
CA TYR A 164 4.94 -9.01 12.74
C TYR A 164 5.39 -9.13 11.29
N GLY A 165 6.51 -9.82 11.05
CA GLY A 165 7.05 -10.03 9.70
C GLY A 165 8.38 -9.32 9.49
N GLY A 166 8.64 -8.85 8.28
CA GLY A 166 9.92 -8.23 7.92
C GLY A 166 11.06 -9.23 7.68
N GLY A 167 10.75 -10.53 7.64
CA GLY A 167 11.73 -11.60 7.53
C GLY A 167 12.40 -11.94 8.87
N VAL A 168 13.60 -12.46 8.85
CA VAL A 168 14.35 -12.83 10.07
C VAL A 168 14.94 -11.57 10.70
N GLN A 169 14.36 -11.17 11.82
CA GLN A 169 14.78 -10.02 12.64
C GLN A 169 15.27 -10.53 13.98
N ASN A 170 16.56 -10.43 14.24
CA ASN A 170 17.16 -10.93 15.47
C ASN A 170 16.72 -10.10 16.68
N GLY A 171 16.37 -10.76 17.78
CA GLY A 171 16.02 -10.13 19.06
C GLY A 171 14.69 -9.37 19.07
N ARG A 172 13.84 -9.50 18.01
CA ARG A 172 12.57 -8.79 17.92
C ARG A 172 11.44 -9.72 17.54
N PHE A 173 10.39 -9.75 18.35
CA PHE A 173 9.18 -10.51 18.07
C PHE A 173 8.08 -9.63 17.49
N SER A 174 7.84 -8.44 18.04
CA SER A 174 6.84 -7.48 17.55
C SER A 174 7.51 -6.18 17.09
N HIS A 175 6.97 -5.60 16.02
CA HIS A 175 7.45 -4.35 15.43
C HIS A 175 6.61 -3.13 15.83
N LYS A 176 5.66 -3.27 16.75
CA LYS A 176 4.83 -2.15 17.24
C LYS A 176 5.71 -1.01 17.75
N GLY A 177 5.49 0.19 17.22
CA GLY A 177 6.26 1.37 17.59
C GLY A 177 7.75 1.31 17.22
N LYS A 178 8.13 0.39 16.33
CA LYS A 178 9.52 0.23 15.87
C LYS A 178 9.64 0.58 14.40
N SER A 179 10.81 1.08 14.03
CA SER A 179 11.24 1.17 12.65
C SER A 179 12.09 -0.06 12.31
N ILE A 180 11.79 -0.69 11.19
CA ILE A 180 12.57 -1.80 10.66
C ILE A 180 13.08 -1.43 9.26
N ARG A 181 14.32 -1.76 8.99
CA ARG A 181 14.94 -1.58 7.69
C ARG A 181 14.99 -2.92 6.97
N ILE A 182 14.35 -3.01 5.82
CA ILE A 182 14.36 -4.21 4.98
C ILE A 182 15.56 -4.12 4.03
N VAL A 183 16.74 -4.43 4.57
CA VAL A 183 17.99 -4.45 3.81
C VAL A 183 18.80 -5.66 4.29
N ASN A 184 19.29 -6.45 3.37
CA ASN A 184 20.14 -7.58 3.72
C ASN A 184 21.54 -7.08 4.12
N THR A 185 21.81 -7.09 5.41
CA THR A 185 23.13 -6.73 5.98
C THR A 185 23.89 -7.96 6.46
N ASN A 186 23.26 -9.13 6.37
CA ASN A 186 23.82 -10.42 6.85
C ASN A 186 24.37 -10.35 8.30
N GLN A 187 23.65 -9.64 9.18
CA GLN A 187 24.01 -9.46 10.58
C GLN A 187 23.23 -10.43 11.47
N TRP A 188 23.94 -11.21 12.25
CA TRP A 188 23.39 -12.21 13.19
C TRP A 188 23.38 -11.73 14.66
N THR A 189 23.55 -10.44 14.88
CA THR A 189 23.47 -9.82 16.22
C THR A 189 22.05 -9.41 16.55
N ASP A 190 21.75 -9.21 17.84
CA ASP A 190 20.46 -8.70 18.29
C ASP A 190 20.11 -7.38 17.60
N GLY A 191 18.91 -7.31 17.05
CA GLY A 191 18.45 -6.19 16.25
C GLY A 191 19.03 -6.14 14.83
N GLY A 192 19.87 -7.10 14.44
CA GLY A 192 20.36 -7.27 13.07
C GLY A 192 19.33 -7.90 12.15
N VAL A 193 19.58 -7.83 10.86
CA VAL A 193 18.69 -8.36 9.80
C VAL A 193 19.45 -9.41 9.02
N ALA A 194 19.02 -10.67 9.14
CA ALA A 194 19.70 -11.80 8.49
C ALA A 194 19.07 -12.13 7.12
N SER A 195 17.74 -12.16 7.05
CA SER A 195 16.99 -12.48 5.83
C SER A 195 15.74 -11.59 5.75
N PRO A 196 15.88 -10.37 5.24
CA PRO A 196 14.77 -9.42 5.19
C PRO A 196 13.75 -9.81 4.14
N THR A 197 12.47 -9.63 4.49
CA THR A 197 11.34 -9.83 3.57
C THR A 197 10.38 -8.67 3.73
N PRO A 198 9.97 -7.98 2.65
CA PRO A 198 9.05 -6.85 2.70
C PRO A 198 7.60 -7.31 2.86
N PHE A 199 7.36 -8.15 3.83
CA PHE A 199 6.06 -8.70 4.16
C PHE A 199 5.81 -8.56 5.65
N TYR A 200 4.63 -8.09 6.01
CA TYR A 200 4.19 -8.02 7.40
C TYR A 200 2.69 -8.37 7.49
N TRP A 201 2.28 -8.75 8.69
CA TRP A 201 0.88 -8.90 9.06
C TRP A 201 0.64 -8.28 10.43
N SER A 202 -0.61 -8.06 10.76
CA SER A 202 -1.00 -7.54 12.06
C SER A 202 -1.95 -8.49 12.79
N THR A 203 -2.22 -8.18 14.06
CA THR A 203 -3.24 -8.91 14.85
C THR A 203 -4.67 -8.63 14.38
N GLU A 204 -4.86 -7.64 13.53
CA GLU A 204 -6.17 -7.29 12.96
C GLU A 204 -6.46 -7.95 11.59
N GLY A 205 -5.46 -8.59 10.98
CA GLY A 205 -5.61 -9.37 9.73
C GLY A 205 -4.64 -9.01 8.63
#